data_2cb728fb60307a9346179b66af5bde6b
#
_entry.id   2cb728fb60307a9346179b66af5bde6b
#
_cell.length_a   1.000
_cell.length_b   1.000
_cell.length_c   1.000
_cell.angle_alpha   90.00
_cell.angle_beta   90.00
_cell.angle_gamma   90.00
#
_symmetry.space_group_name_H-M   'P 1'
#
loop_
_entity.id
_entity.type
_entity.pdbx_description
1 polymer ?
#
loop_
_entity_poly.entity_id
_entity_poly.type
_entity_poly.pdbx_seq_one_letter_code
_entity_poly.pdbx_strand_id
1 'polypeptide(L)'
;MRIAIVGPTYPYKGGGAAHTTELAHRLRAAGHDVVIESWRAQYPSFLYPGRQTADTPDGEPFGNVRRVLDWRRPDGWVACGRRLRSADLVVLAVLSPVQVPPYLGILYGLRRRAEAAAPRVVALCHNVLPHERKPYDTPLMRALLRRVDGVLVHSAAQAELARALAPAPVTTAQMAPHLPAGARERAEPDAGRRVHRRLLFFGLVRPYKGLDVLIRALPEGVALRVAGEFWGGQAETEALVAELGLTGRVELRPGYVAAEDVPGLFEDVDALVLPYRGGTASQQVWLGHEQGVPVIATRVGTLGDHVTDGVDGLLAEPGSVESLREVLARFYAPGEPERLRAGVKAVDPGPYWAAYVEALVSAASSGEA
;
A
#
# COMPACT_ATOMS: atom_id res chain seq x y z
N MET A 1 2.66 6.15 -26.07
CA MET A 1 1.72 7.14 -25.51
C MET A 1 2.44 8.11 -24.61
N ARG A 2 1.97 9.36 -24.52
CA ARG A 2 2.37 10.32 -23.48
C ARG A 2 1.45 10.15 -22.28
N ILE A 3 1.99 9.68 -21.17
CA ILE A 3 1.23 9.36 -19.95
C ILE A 3 1.64 10.31 -18.84
N ALA A 4 0.67 10.94 -18.22
CA ALA A 4 0.90 11.77 -17.04
C ALA A 4 0.29 11.08 -15.80
N ILE A 5 1.09 10.88 -14.75
CA ILE A 5 0.61 10.39 -13.46
C ILE A 5 0.53 11.58 -12.51
N VAL A 6 -0.63 11.79 -11.91
CA VAL A 6 -0.81 12.80 -10.85
C VAL A 6 -0.86 12.08 -9.52
N GLY A 7 0.20 12.21 -8.73
CA GLY A 7 0.31 11.48 -7.47
C GLY A 7 1.57 11.81 -6.67
N PRO A 8 1.65 11.31 -5.43
CA PRO A 8 2.86 11.46 -4.64
C PRO A 8 4.00 10.60 -5.20
N THR A 9 5.21 11.09 -5.08
CA THR A 9 6.48 10.39 -5.31
C THR A 9 7.52 10.98 -4.37
N TYR A 10 8.71 10.41 -4.28
CA TYR A 10 9.77 10.98 -3.45
C TYR A 10 9.85 12.51 -3.59
N PRO A 11 9.95 13.28 -2.48
CA PRO A 11 10.28 12.86 -1.12
C PRO A 11 9.10 12.37 -0.26
N TYR A 12 7.88 12.28 -0.78
CA TYR A 12 6.78 11.68 -0.02
C TYR A 12 7.05 10.20 0.21
N LYS A 13 6.76 9.73 1.43
CA LYS A 13 6.96 8.34 1.87
C LYS A 13 5.69 7.51 1.80
N GLY A 14 5.87 6.20 1.91
CA GLY A 14 4.79 5.23 2.02
C GLY A 14 4.37 4.61 0.68
N GLY A 15 3.56 3.56 0.78
CA GLY A 15 3.22 2.68 -0.33
C GLY A 15 2.62 3.37 -1.57
N GLY A 16 1.84 4.44 -1.37
CA GLY A 16 1.27 5.19 -2.51
C GLY A 16 2.32 5.95 -3.32
N ALA A 17 3.35 6.51 -2.66
CA ALA A 17 4.45 7.19 -3.34
C ALA A 17 5.38 6.19 -4.02
N ALA A 18 5.69 5.08 -3.35
CA ALA A 18 6.48 3.99 -3.92
C ALA A 18 5.78 3.37 -5.14
N HIS A 19 4.47 3.08 -5.05
CA HIS A 19 3.69 2.56 -6.18
C HIS A 19 3.67 3.53 -7.37
N THR A 20 3.43 4.83 -7.15
CA THR A 20 3.43 5.84 -8.21
C THR A 20 4.77 5.90 -8.93
N THR A 21 5.87 5.83 -8.18
CA THR A 21 7.24 5.85 -8.71
C THR A 21 7.53 4.61 -9.55
N GLU A 22 7.24 3.42 -9.00
CA GLU A 22 7.47 2.16 -9.70
C GLU A 22 6.58 2.05 -10.96
N LEU A 23 5.31 2.44 -10.89
CA LEU A 23 4.43 2.48 -12.05
C LEU A 23 5.01 3.36 -13.17
N ALA A 24 5.58 4.52 -12.84
CA ALA A 24 6.21 5.39 -13.83
C ALA A 24 7.43 4.73 -14.48
N HIS A 25 8.27 4.02 -13.72
CA HIS A 25 9.40 3.24 -14.24
C HIS A 25 8.92 2.13 -15.18
N ARG A 26 7.87 1.37 -14.80
CA ARG A 26 7.32 0.27 -15.60
C ARG A 26 6.68 0.77 -16.90
N LEU A 27 5.91 1.84 -16.85
CA LEU A 27 5.35 2.47 -18.04
C LEU A 27 6.44 2.99 -18.99
N ARG A 28 7.50 3.59 -18.46
CA ARG A 28 8.65 4.02 -19.27
C ARG A 28 9.38 2.84 -19.89
N ALA A 29 9.58 1.76 -19.15
CA ALA A 29 10.17 0.52 -19.66
C ALA A 29 9.32 -0.14 -20.76
N ALA A 30 7.98 0.03 -20.70
CA ALA A 30 7.04 -0.38 -21.74
C ALA A 30 7.01 0.56 -22.96
N GLY A 31 7.91 1.54 -23.06
CA GLY A 31 8.05 2.44 -24.21
C GLY A 31 7.12 3.65 -24.22
N HIS A 32 6.53 4.03 -23.08
CA HIS A 32 5.72 5.24 -22.95
C HIS A 32 6.56 6.44 -22.53
N ASP A 33 6.17 7.65 -22.98
CA ASP A 33 6.70 8.91 -22.48
C ASP A 33 5.92 9.30 -21.21
N VAL A 34 6.61 9.30 -20.05
CA VAL A 34 5.97 9.40 -18.73
C VAL A 34 6.45 10.64 -17.98
N VAL A 35 5.50 11.39 -17.41
CA VAL A 35 5.75 12.47 -16.45
C VAL A 35 4.93 12.26 -15.18
N ILE A 36 5.52 12.57 -14.03
CA ILE A 36 4.79 12.63 -12.75
C ILE A 36 4.55 14.10 -12.40
N GLU A 37 3.29 14.50 -12.26
CA GLU A 37 2.88 15.76 -11.62
C GLU A 37 2.66 15.48 -10.13
N SER A 38 3.58 15.95 -9.31
CA SER A 38 3.61 15.64 -7.87
C SER A 38 3.41 16.88 -7.02
N TRP A 39 3.34 16.63 -5.73
CA TRP A 39 3.03 17.61 -4.72
C TRP A 39 4.29 18.33 -4.21
N ARG A 40 4.18 19.62 -4.00
CA ARG A 40 5.06 20.41 -3.15
C ARG A 40 4.54 20.40 -1.70
N ALA A 41 3.21 20.44 -1.54
CA ALA A 41 2.51 20.25 -0.29
C ALA A 41 1.23 19.45 -0.54
N GLN A 42 1.18 18.19 -0.03
CA GLN A 42 0.08 17.26 -0.35
C GLN A 42 -1.10 17.42 0.61
N TYR A 43 -0.84 17.47 1.91
CA TYR A 43 -1.85 17.56 2.96
C TYR A 43 -1.49 18.63 3.98
N PRO A 44 -2.50 19.26 4.61
CA PRO A 44 -2.27 20.03 5.82
C PRO A 44 -1.80 19.11 6.96
N SER A 45 -0.98 19.63 7.86
CA SER A 45 -0.35 18.86 8.96
C SER A 45 -1.37 18.17 9.88
N PHE A 46 -2.56 18.78 10.07
CA PHE A 46 -3.61 18.18 10.91
C PHE A 46 -4.30 16.95 10.30
N LEU A 47 -4.15 16.71 9.00
CA LEU A 47 -4.70 15.52 8.34
C LEU A 47 -3.68 14.37 8.22
N TYR A 48 -2.42 14.65 8.44
CA TYR A 48 -1.35 13.65 8.35
C TYR A 48 -0.48 13.74 9.59
N PRO A 49 -0.71 12.87 10.59
CA PRO A 49 0.15 12.82 11.76
C PRO A 49 1.58 12.45 11.36
N GLY A 50 2.55 13.16 11.92
CA GLY A 50 3.96 12.91 11.65
C GLY A 50 4.49 13.55 10.38
N ARG A 51 5.69 13.13 9.98
CA ARG A 51 6.43 13.68 8.83
C ARG A 51 5.96 13.01 7.54
N GLN A 52 5.55 13.83 6.56
CA GLN A 52 5.03 13.32 5.26
C GLN A 52 6.13 12.87 4.29
N THR A 53 7.37 13.27 4.55
CA THR A 53 8.51 13.06 3.65
C THR A 53 9.60 12.22 4.31
N ALA A 54 10.34 11.48 3.50
CA ALA A 54 11.57 10.77 3.89
C ALA A 54 12.80 11.58 3.42
N ASP A 55 13.92 11.41 4.11
CA ASP A 55 15.21 12.03 3.74
C ASP A 55 15.90 11.23 2.62
N THR A 56 15.76 9.91 2.66
CA THR A 56 16.26 8.96 1.65
C THR A 56 15.10 8.36 0.85
N PRO A 57 15.27 8.11 -0.46
CA PRO A 57 14.22 7.45 -1.25
C PRO A 57 14.16 5.94 -0.95
N ASP A 58 12.93 5.38 -0.98
CA ASP A 58 12.70 3.93 -0.80
C ASP A 58 13.16 3.09 -2.02
N GLY A 59 13.63 3.73 -3.08
CA GLY A 59 14.09 3.11 -4.32
C GLY A 59 14.60 4.17 -5.28
N GLU A 60 14.85 3.81 -6.54
CA GLU A 60 15.32 4.76 -7.56
C GLU A 60 14.24 5.84 -7.83
N PRO A 61 14.52 7.13 -7.58
CA PRO A 61 13.57 8.21 -7.86
C PRO A 61 13.32 8.32 -9.37
N PHE A 62 12.07 8.59 -9.76
CA PHE A 62 11.77 8.84 -11.15
C PHE A 62 12.29 10.22 -11.60
N GLY A 63 12.99 10.28 -12.74
CA GLY A 63 13.70 11.50 -13.18
C GLY A 63 12.77 12.61 -13.69
N ASN A 64 11.64 12.29 -14.37
CA ASN A 64 10.74 13.26 -14.97
C ASN A 64 9.58 13.61 -14.03
N VAL A 65 9.84 14.40 -12.99
CA VAL A 65 8.88 14.79 -11.96
C VAL A 65 8.75 16.30 -11.86
N ARG A 66 7.51 16.79 -11.84
CA ARG A 66 7.17 18.20 -11.58
C ARG A 66 6.47 18.33 -10.23
N ARG A 67 7.13 18.91 -9.23
CA ARG A 67 6.58 19.11 -7.88
C ARG A 67 5.95 20.49 -7.74
N VAL A 68 4.77 20.66 -8.33
CA VAL A 68 4.09 21.96 -8.46
C VAL A 68 2.72 22.03 -7.77
N LEU A 69 2.18 20.88 -7.38
CA LEU A 69 0.88 20.82 -6.73
C LEU A 69 0.97 21.20 -5.24
N ASP A 70 0.05 22.04 -4.80
CA ASP A 70 -0.08 22.48 -3.41
C ASP A 70 -1.56 22.49 -3.05
N TRP A 71 -1.93 21.85 -1.95
CA TRP A 71 -3.32 21.76 -1.51
C TRP A 71 -3.97 23.13 -1.26
N ARG A 72 -3.18 24.19 -1.05
CA ARG A 72 -3.63 25.57 -0.81
C ARG A 72 -3.80 26.38 -2.11
N ARG A 73 -3.42 25.84 -3.27
CA ARG A 73 -3.31 26.59 -4.52
C ARG A 73 -4.25 26.04 -5.62
N PRO A 74 -5.57 26.37 -5.58
CA PRO A 74 -6.53 25.94 -6.61
C PRO A 74 -6.16 26.40 -8.02
N ASP A 75 -5.53 27.57 -8.15
CA ASP A 75 -4.98 28.07 -9.43
C ASP A 75 -3.92 27.12 -10.02
N GLY A 76 -3.05 26.56 -9.16
CA GLY A 76 -2.04 25.58 -9.53
C GLY A 76 -2.66 24.25 -10.00
N TRP A 77 -3.80 23.85 -9.46
CA TRP A 77 -4.51 22.63 -9.90
C TRP A 77 -5.02 22.80 -11.35
N VAL A 78 -5.66 23.93 -11.62
CA VAL A 78 -6.17 24.25 -12.97
C VAL A 78 -5.01 24.41 -13.96
N ALA A 79 -3.91 25.05 -13.55
CA ALA A 79 -2.72 25.20 -14.37
C ALA A 79 -2.08 23.84 -14.71
N CYS A 80 -2.03 22.91 -13.74
CA CYS A 80 -1.62 21.53 -13.96
C CYS A 80 -2.49 20.86 -15.04
N GLY A 81 -3.81 20.89 -14.90
CA GLY A 81 -4.72 20.34 -15.91
C GLY A 81 -4.50 20.92 -17.30
N ARG A 82 -4.24 22.23 -17.41
CA ARG A 82 -3.93 22.86 -18.71
C ARG A 82 -2.65 22.33 -19.34
N ARG A 83 -1.60 22.07 -18.55
CA ARG A 83 -0.34 21.47 -19.03
C ARG A 83 -0.54 20.05 -19.55
N LEU A 84 -1.42 19.29 -18.89
CA LEU A 84 -1.69 17.90 -19.22
C LEU A 84 -2.55 17.69 -20.47
N ARG A 85 -3.03 18.74 -21.12
CA ARG A 85 -3.84 18.65 -22.33
C ARG A 85 -3.15 17.98 -23.53
N SER A 86 -1.83 17.89 -23.50
CA SER A 86 -1.04 17.21 -24.53
C SER A 86 -0.78 15.74 -24.22
N ALA A 87 -1.15 15.24 -23.05
CA ALA A 87 -1.07 13.82 -22.73
C ALA A 87 -2.12 13.02 -23.52
N ASP A 88 -1.85 11.74 -23.73
CA ASP A 88 -2.80 10.79 -24.27
C ASP A 88 -3.62 10.17 -23.14
N LEU A 89 -2.96 9.93 -21.98
CA LEU A 89 -3.54 9.38 -20.77
C LEU A 89 -3.11 10.18 -19.54
N VAL A 90 -4.07 10.49 -18.67
CA VAL A 90 -3.84 11.05 -17.33
C VAL A 90 -4.31 10.05 -16.28
N VAL A 91 -3.40 9.63 -15.42
CA VAL A 91 -3.68 8.71 -14.30
C VAL A 91 -3.73 9.51 -13.00
N LEU A 92 -4.86 9.51 -12.31
CA LEU A 92 -5.02 10.13 -11.01
C LEU A 92 -4.82 9.07 -9.91
N ALA A 93 -3.70 9.12 -9.18
CA ALA A 93 -3.42 8.20 -8.08
C ALA A 93 -4.21 8.61 -6.83
N VAL A 94 -5.34 7.95 -6.60
CA VAL A 94 -6.29 8.26 -5.52
C VAL A 94 -5.97 7.41 -4.29
N LEU A 95 -5.43 8.03 -3.25
CA LEU A 95 -5.10 7.40 -1.97
C LEU A 95 -6.17 7.69 -0.90
N SER A 96 -6.83 8.84 -1.00
CA SER A 96 -7.82 9.31 -0.03
C SER A 96 -8.79 10.31 -0.68
N PRO A 97 -10.07 10.34 -0.24
CA PRO A 97 -11.05 11.30 -0.72
C PRO A 97 -10.68 12.78 -0.53
N VAL A 98 -9.79 13.10 0.42
CA VAL A 98 -9.31 14.50 0.60
C VAL A 98 -8.49 15.03 -0.57
N GLN A 99 -8.03 14.15 -1.49
CA GLN A 99 -7.37 14.55 -2.73
C GLN A 99 -8.36 14.96 -3.85
N VAL A 100 -9.65 14.71 -3.66
CA VAL A 100 -10.66 14.96 -4.70
C VAL A 100 -10.76 16.43 -5.11
N PRO A 101 -10.79 17.43 -4.19
CA PRO A 101 -10.85 18.83 -4.62
C PRO A 101 -9.72 19.24 -5.58
N PRO A 102 -8.43 18.97 -5.32
CA PRO A 102 -7.36 19.19 -6.30
C PRO A 102 -7.59 18.46 -7.62
N TYR A 103 -8.02 17.19 -7.60
CA TYR A 103 -8.27 16.44 -8.83
C TYR A 103 -9.40 17.01 -9.65
N LEU A 104 -10.47 17.51 -9.04
CA LEU A 104 -11.54 18.22 -9.73
C LEU A 104 -11.04 19.52 -10.39
N GLY A 105 -10.13 20.25 -9.73
CA GLY A 105 -9.45 21.41 -10.30
C GLY A 105 -8.59 21.06 -11.52
N ILE A 106 -7.86 19.95 -11.47
CA ILE A 106 -7.07 19.43 -12.59
C ILE A 106 -8.00 19.03 -13.75
N LEU A 107 -9.08 18.29 -13.48
CA LEU A 107 -10.08 17.90 -14.48
C LEU A 107 -10.74 19.13 -15.14
N TYR A 108 -11.02 20.18 -14.35
CA TYR A 108 -11.50 21.45 -14.91
C TYR A 108 -10.48 22.08 -15.87
N GLY A 109 -9.19 22.06 -15.50
CA GLY A 109 -8.10 22.55 -16.34
C GLY A 109 -7.89 21.75 -17.63
N LEU A 110 -8.18 20.44 -17.61
CA LEU A 110 -8.12 19.55 -18.78
C LEU A 110 -9.17 19.86 -19.85
N ARG A 111 -10.34 20.40 -19.46
CA ARG A 111 -11.41 20.73 -20.41
C ARG A 111 -10.90 21.63 -21.52
N ARG A 112 -11.09 21.20 -22.77
CA ARG A 112 -10.78 21.97 -23.97
C ARG A 112 -12.02 22.72 -24.49
N ARG A 113 -11.81 23.88 -25.10
CA ARG A 113 -12.77 24.44 -26.02
C ARG A 113 -12.61 23.69 -27.35
N ALA A 114 -13.70 23.15 -27.87
CA ALA A 114 -13.90 22.36 -29.09
C ALA A 114 -12.68 22.09 -30.02
N GLU A 115 -12.62 20.91 -30.65
CA GLU A 115 -11.81 20.45 -31.80
C GLU A 115 -10.59 19.54 -31.55
N ALA A 116 -10.03 19.43 -30.35
CA ALA A 116 -8.96 18.44 -30.13
C ALA A 116 -9.41 17.37 -29.12
N ALA A 117 -9.09 16.11 -29.38
CA ALA A 117 -9.36 15.01 -28.43
C ALA A 117 -8.76 15.34 -27.04
N ALA A 118 -9.59 15.32 -26.02
CA ALA A 118 -9.12 15.46 -24.64
C ALA A 118 -8.36 14.19 -24.22
N PRO A 119 -7.33 14.29 -23.35
CA PRO A 119 -6.70 13.10 -22.80
C PRO A 119 -7.71 12.22 -22.05
N ARG A 120 -7.56 10.92 -22.17
CA ARG A 120 -8.31 9.96 -21.35
C ARG A 120 -7.86 10.09 -19.90
N VAL A 121 -8.78 9.95 -18.98
CA VAL A 121 -8.49 10.06 -17.54
C VAL A 121 -8.90 8.79 -16.82
N VAL A 122 -7.95 8.13 -16.17
CA VAL A 122 -8.18 6.97 -15.31
C VAL A 122 -7.93 7.32 -13.86
N ALA A 123 -8.91 7.06 -12.99
CA ALA A 123 -8.71 7.10 -11.55
C ALA A 123 -8.15 5.76 -11.07
N LEU A 124 -6.89 5.74 -10.66
CA LEU A 124 -6.24 4.61 -10.01
C LEU A 124 -6.52 4.72 -8.51
N CYS A 125 -7.48 3.94 -8.02
CA CYS A 125 -7.93 3.99 -6.64
C CYS A 125 -7.26 2.92 -5.80
N HIS A 126 -6.32 3.32 -4.93
CA HIS A 126 -5.77 2.40 -3.91
C HIS A 126 -6.86 1.98 -2.91
N ASN A 127 -7.76 2.89 -2.58
CA ASN A 127 -9.01 2.62 -1.89
C ASN A 127 -10.10 3.53 -2.48
N VAL A 128 -11.24 2.95 -2.83
CA VAL A 128 -12.40 3.75 -3.28
C VAL A 128 -12.98 4.53 -2.11
N LEU A 129 -13.07 3.90 -0.94
CA LEU A 129 -13.46 4.55 0.32
C LEU A 129 -12.49 4.13 1.42
N PRO A 130 -12.16 5.02 2.39
CA PRO A 130 -11.31 4.70 3.52
C PRO A 130 -11.91 3.60 4.41
N HIS A 131 -11.04 2.86 5.13
CA HIS A 131 -11.47 1.89 6.14
C HIS A 131 -12.18 2.58 7.33
N GLU A 132 -11.74 3.79 7.67
CA GLU A 132 -12.35 4.67 8.68
C GLU A 132 -13.13 5.78 7.96
N ARG A 133 -14.40 5.51 7.65
CA ARG A 133 -15.25 6.38 6.83
C ARG A 133 -15.69 7.64 7.54
N LYS A 134 -15.71 8.74 6.77
CA LYS A 134 -16.29 10.03 7.17
C LYS A 134 -17.46 10.41 6.26
N PRO A 135 -18.39 11.24 6.71
CA PRO A 135 -19.60 11.59 5.93
C PRO A 135 -19.32 12.19 4.55
N TYR A 136 -18.20 12.88 4.38
CA TYR A 136 -17.80 13.52 3.12
C TYR A 136 -17.11 12.58 2.11
N ASP A 137 -16.67 11.38 2.51
CA ASP A 137 -15.89 10.49 1.65
C ASP A 137 -16.67 10.03 0.42
N THR A 138 -17.89 9.53 0.61
CA THR A 138 -18.75 9.05 -0.47
C THR A 138 -19.14 10.17 -1.47
N PRO A 139 -19.62 11.37 -1.03
CA PRO A 139 -19.88 12.48 -1.93
C PRO A 139 -18.66 12.92 -2.75
N LEU A 140 -17.49 13.02 -2.12
CA LEU A 140 -16.26 13.41 -2.82
C LEU A 140 -15.86 12.39 -3.88
N MET A 141 -15.80 11.10 -3.52
CA MET A 141 -15.45 10.05 -4.46
C MET A 141 -16.45 9.95 -5.62
N ARG A 142 -17.74 10.05 -5.34
CA ARG A 142 -18.76 10.12 -6.40
C ARG A 142 -18.55 11.31 -7.34
N ALA A 143 -18.18 12.47 -6.79
CA ALA A 143 -17.90 13.66 -7.60
C ALA A 143 -16.70 13.47 -8.53
N LEU A 144 -15.65 12.77 -8.08
CA LEU A 144 -14.49 12.44 -8.90
C LEU A 144 -14.82 11.38 -9.93
N LEU A 145 -15.32 10.22 -9.48
CA LEU A 145 -15.49 9.03 -10.33
C LEU A 145 -16.52 9.20 -11.44
N ARG A 146 -17.45 10.17 -11.31
CA ARG A 146 -18.35 10.55 -12.39
C ARG A 146 -17.72 11.41 -13.49
N ARG A 147 -16.46 11.78 -13.36
CA ARG A 147 -15.76 12.72 -14.26
C ARG A 147 -14.50 12.14 -14.88
N VAL A 148 -14.26 10.86 -14.67
CA VAL A 148 -13.15 10.12 -15.28
C VAL A 148 -13.67 9.15 -16.32
N ASP A 149 -12.82 8.71 -17.23
CA ASP A 149 -13.15 7.82 -18.34
C ASP A 149 -13.00 6.33 -17.96
N GLY A 150 -12.25 6.03 -16.90
CA GLY A 150 -12.05 4.70 -16.38
C GLY A 150 -11.65 4.72 -14.90
N VAL A 151 -11.88 3.62 -14.21
CA VAL A 151 -11.47 3.42 -12.82
C VAL A 151 -10.69 2.11 -12.72
N LEU A 152 -9.50 2.15 -12.14
CA LEU A 152 -8.71 0.96 -11.83
C LEU A 152 -8.66 0.76 -10.31
N VAL A 153 -8.95 -0.45 -9.87
CA VAL A 153 -8.99 -0.87 -8.46
C VAL A 153 -8.25 -2.18 -8.25
N HIS A 154 -7.98 -2.56 -6.99
CA HIS A 154 -7.12 -3.69 -6.66
C HIS A 154 -7.84 -4.94 -6.14
N SER A 155 -9.16 -4.91 -6.01
CA SER A 155 -9.95 -6.08 -5.60
C SER A 155 -11.39 -6.02 -6.11
N ALA A 156 -12.07 -7.18 -6.15
CA ALA A 156 -13.48 -7.28 -6.53
C ALA A 156 -14.38 -6.42 -5.62
N ALA A 157 -14.13 -6.42 -4.31
CA ALA A 157 -14.89 -5.59 -3.35
C ALA A 157 -14.74 -4.08 -3.63
N GLN A 158 -13.54 -3.63 -4.01
CA GLN A 158 -13.33 -2.24 -4.42
C GLN A 158 -14.01 -1.94 -5.77
N ALA A 159 -14.06 -2.91 -6.68
CA ALA A 159 -14.76 -2.75 -7.95
C ALA A 159 -16.28 -2.56 -7.74
N GLU A 160 -16.90 -3.30 -6.86
CA GLU A 160 -18.32 -3.12 -6.49
C GLU A 160 -18.58 -1.72 -5.93
N LEU A 161 -17.73 -1.26 -5.01
CA LEU A 161 -17.82 0.10 -4.46
C LEU A 161 -17.66 1.17 -5.56
N ALA A 162 -16.72 0.99 -6.48
CA ALA A 162 -16.49 1.91 -7.57
C ALA A 162 -17.69 1.95 -8.52
N ARG A 163 -18.24 0.81 -8.95
CA ARG A 163 -19.43 0.71 -9.82
C ARG A 163 -20.65 1.40 -9.22
N ALA A 164 -20.82 1.34 -7.90
CA ALA A 164 -21.90 2.05 -7.20
C ALA A 164 -21.75 3.59 -7.23
N LEU A 165 -20.58 4.11 -7.51
CA LEU A 165 -20.25 5.54 -7.50
C LEU A 165 -19.98 6.13 -8.90
N ALA A 166 -19.57 5.31 -9.87
CA ALA A 166 -19.10 5.74 -11.19
C ALA A 166 -19.91 5.11 -12.32
N PRO A 167 -20.27 5.89 -13.38
CA PRO A 167 -20.76 5.34 -14.64
C PRO A 167 -19.62 4.79 -15.52
N ALA A 168 -18.36 5.18 -15.25
CA ALA A 168 -17.21 4.77 -16.01
C ALA A 168 -16.90 3.27 -15.84
N PRO A 169 -16.29 2.60 -16.86
CA PRO A 169 -15.81 1.24 -16.76
C PRO A 169 -14.87 1.07 -15.56
N VAL A 170 -15.03 -0.04 -14.84
CA VAL A 170 -14.19 -0.38 -13.68
C VAL A 170 -13.36 -1.62 -14.01
N THR A 171 -12.05 -1.44 -14.05
CA THR A 171 -11.05 -2.49 -14.26
C THR A 171 -10.48 -2.92 -12.92
N THR A 172 -10.37 -4.22 -12.68
CA THR A 172 -9.68 -4.77 -11.51
C THR A 172 -8.31 -5.29 -11.93
N ALA A 173 -7.26 -4.81 -11.27
CA ALA A 173 -5.91 -5.32 -11.43
C ALA A 173 -5.30 -5.58 -10.06
N GLN A 174 -4.69 -6.75 -9.90
CA GLN A 174 -3.97 -7.07 -8.67
C GLN A 174 -2.85 -6.06 -8.46
N MET A 175 -2.73 -5.53 -7.23
CA MET A 175 -1.64 -4.60 -6.91
C MET A 175 -0.29 -5.31 -7.07
N ALA A 176 0.53 -4.80 -7.98
CA ALA A 176 1.84 -5.39 -8.23
C ALA A 176 2.82 -5.13 -7.06
N PRO A 177 3.72 -6.07 -6.77
CA PRO A 177 4.73 -5.89 -5.73
C PRO A 177 5.64 -4.69 -6.02
N HIS A 178 5.78 -3.79 -5.03
CA HIS A 178 6.69 -2.65 -5.07
C HIS A 178 7.37 -2.53 -3.69
N LEU A 179 8.52 -3.16 -3.56
CA LEU A 179 9.25 -3.30 -2.31
C LEU A 179 10.34 -2.22 -2.20
N PRO A 180 10.70 -1.80 -0.98
CA PRO A 180 11.85 -0.93 -0.75
C PRO A 180 13.13 -1.51 -1.39
N ALA A 181 14.02 -0.64 -1.87
CA ALA A 181 15.23 -1.06 -2.58
C ALA A 181 16.13 -2.02 -1.78
N GLY A 182 16.27 -1.81 -0.47
CA GLY A 182 17.04 -2.69 0.42
C GLY A 182 16.40 -4.07 0.65
N ALA A 183 15.10 -4.23 0.36
CA ALA A 183 14.42 -5.51 0.50
C ALA A 183 14.83 -6.52 -0.59
N ARG A 184 15.48 -6.07 -1.67
CA ARG A 184 15.86 -6.93 -2.81
C ARG A 184 17.22 -7.64 -2.64
N GLU A 185 18.00 -7.31 -1.62
CA GLU A 185 19.14 -8.12 -1.24
C GLU A 185 18.63 -9.40 -0.56
N ARG A 186 18.39 -10.41 -1.39
CA ARG A 186 17.86 -11.71 -0.99
C ARG A 186 18.68 -12.29 0.16
N ALA A 187 18.07 -12.42 1.33
CA ALA A 187 18.48 -13.46 2.24
C ALA A 187 18.08 -14.81 1.58
N GLU A 188 19.04 -15.62 1.15
CA GLU A 188 18.77 -17.02 0.80
C GLU A 188 18.01 -17.66 1.96
N PRO A 189 16.91 -18.40 1.68
CA PRO A 189 16.16 -19.08 2.75
C PRO A 189 17.12 -20.00 3.48
N ASP A 190 17.62 -19.54 4.62
CA ASP A 190 18.48 -20.36 5.47
C ASP A 190 17.61 -21.31 6.30
N ALA A 191 17.42 -22.54 5.79
CA ALA A 191 16.69 -23.59 6.48
C ALA A 191 17.34 -23.97 7.83
N GLY A 192 18.63 -23.65 8.03
CA GLY A 192 19.37 -23.85 9.27
C GLY A 192 19.25 -22.70 10.29
N ARG A 193 18.57 -21.61 9.93
CA ARG A 193 18.42 -20.45 10.79
C ARG A 193 17.68 -20.83 12.09
N ARG A 194 18.31 -20.51 13.22
CA ARG A 194 17.74 -20.75 14.54
C ARG A 194 16.36 -20.11 14.72
N VAL A 195 15.45 -20.79 15.40
CA VAL A 195 14.19 -20.23 15.89
C VAL A 195 14.47 -19.33 17.09
N HIS A 196 14.12 -18.04 16.95
CA HIS A 196 14.40 -17.01 17.95
C HIS A 196 13.26 -16.82 18.95
N ARG A 197 12.09 -17.43 18.69
CA ARG A 197 10.83 -17.20 19.39
C ARG A 197 10.45 -15.72 19.41
N ARG A 198 10.62 -15.06 18.30
CA ARG A 198 10.28 -13.64 18.11
C ARG A 198 9.48 -13.42 16.84
N LEU A 199 8.39 -12.68 16.96
CA LEU A 199 7.53 -12.24 15.88
C LEU A 199 7.78 -10.78 15.55
N LEU A 200 7.48 -10.38 14.32
CA LEU A 200 7.53 -8.99 13.85
C LEU A 200 6.13 -8.52 13.45
N PHE A 201 5.73 -7.35 13.93
CA PHE A 201 4.68 -6.52 13.35
C PHE A 201 5.35 -5.28 12.77
N PHE A 202 5.18 -5.02 11.46
CA PHE A 202 5.88 -3.94 10.78
C PHE A 202 4.96 -3.04 9.95
N GLY A 203 5.28 -1.74 9.94
CA GLY A 203 4.65 -0.70 9.13
C GLY A 203 3.74 0.22 9.93
N LEU A 204 2.93 1.01 9.22
CA LEU A 204 2.03 1.97 9.85
C LEU A 204 1.07 1.28 10.84
N VAL A 205 1.08 1.70 12.09
CA VAL A 205 0.22 1.14 13.14
C VAL A 205 -1.11 1.89 13.14
N ARG A 206 -2.19 1.15 12.86
CA ARG A 206 -3.58 1.66 12.84
C ARG A 206 -4.54 0.66 13.45
N PRO A 207 -5.70 1.08 13.99
CA PRO A 207 -6.65 0.18 14.66
C PRO A 207 -7.08 -1.01 13.79
N TYR A 208 -7.32 -0.81 12.50
CA TYR A 208 -7.74 -1.87 11.59
C TYR A 208 -6.67 -2.96 11.36
N LYS A 209 -5.39 -2.67 11.68
CA LYS A 209 -4.28 -3.63 11.55
C LYS A 209 -4.18 -4.61 12.71
N GLY A 210 -4.98 -4.46 13.76
CA GLY A 210 -5.19 -5.48 14.78
C GLY A 210 -3.97 -5.79 15.67
N LEU A 211 -3.09 -4.82 15.91
CA LEU A 211 -1.93 -5.02 16.80
C LEU A 211 -2.35 -5.48 18.20
N ASP A 212 -3.45 -4.97 18.72
CA ASP A 212 -4.02 -5.39 20.01
C ASP A 212 -4.50 -6.84 20.02
N VAL A 213 -4.98 -7.37 18.89
CA VAL A 213 -5.32 -8.79 18.72
C VAL A 213 -4.06 -9.66 18.86
N LEU A 214 -2.97 -9.24 18.20
CA LEU A 214 -1.68 -9.94 18.27
C LEU A 214 -1.11 -9.93 19.69
N ILE A 215 -1.12 -8.78 20.37
CA ILE A 215 -0.62 -8.66 21.75
C ILE A 215 -1.40 -9.59 22.69
N ARG A 216 -2.73 -9.67 22.56
CA ARG A 216 -3.58 -10.58 23.37
C ARG A 216 -3.42 -12.06 23.00
N ALA A 217 -3.00 -12.36 21.77
CA ALA A 217 -2.79 -13.73 21.29
C ALA A 217 -1.35 -14.23 21.51
N LEU A 218 -0.43 -13.38 21.98
CA LEU A 218 1.00 -13.69 22.03
C LEU A 218 1.29 -14.91 22.95
N PRO A 219 1.86 -16.02 22.42
CA PRO A 219 2.12 -17.21 23.20
C PRO A 219 3.17 -16.97 24.30
N GLU A 220 3.14 -17.80 25.33
CA GLU A 220 4.16 -17.78 26.38
C GLU A 220 5.56 -18.04 25.79
N GLY A 221 6.57 -17.34 26.30
CA GLY A 221 7.95 -17.47 25.85
C GLY A 221 8.23 -16.94 24.44
N VAL A 222 7.27 -16.27 23.77
CA VAL A 222 7.45 -15.60 22.48
C VAL A 222 7.56 -14.10 22.68
N ALA A 223 8.54 -13.47 22.06
CA ALA A 223 8.69 -12.01 22.00
C ALA A 223 8.02 -11.43 20.76
N LEU A 224 7.65 -10.16 20.83
CA LEU A 224 7.09 -9.40 19.73
C LEU A 224 7.88 -8.10 19.52
N ARG A 225 8.37 -7.88 18.32
CA ARG A 225 8.87 -6.57 17.88
C ARG A 225 7.77 -5.87 17.08
N VAL A 226 7.45 -4.63 17.46
CA VAL A 226 6.52 -3.74 16.76
C VAL A 226 7.33 -2.56 16.23
N ALA A 227 7.47 -2.43 14.93
CA ALA A 227 8.22 -1.35 14.29
C ALA A 227 7.34 -0.56 13.32
N GLY A 228 7.27 0.76 13.47
CA GLY A 228 6.53 1.63 12.55
C GLY A 228 5.88 2.84 13.21
N GLU A 229 5.33 3.72 12.37
CA GLU A 229 4.66 4.92 12.84
C GLU A 229 3.28 4.61 13.42
N PHE A 230 3.02 5.12 14.61
CA PHE A 230 1.69 5.07 15.22
C PHE A 230 0.83 6.25 14.74
N TRP A 231 -0.26 5.95 14.06
CA TRP A 231 -1.29 6.93 13.74
C TRP A 231 -2.44 6.85 14.75
N GLY A 232 -2.13 7.24 16.00
CA GLY A 232 -2.95 7.05 17.18
C GLY A 232 -2.74 5.68 17.84
N GLY A 233 -3.21 5.55 19.09
CA GLY A 233 -3.22 4.27 19.79
C GLY A 233 -1.89 3.82 20.40
N GLN A 234 -0.83 4.66 20.41
CA GLN A 234 0.45 4.26 21.01
C GLN A 234 0.32 4.10 22.54
N ALA A 235 -0.25 5.09 23.22
CA ALA A 235 -0.44 5.02 24.67
C ALA A 235 -1.35 3.86 25.09
N GLU A 236 -2.39 3.59 24.32
CA GLU A 236 -3.30 2.45 24.52
C GLU A 236 -2.56 1.11 24.31
N THR A 237 -1.64 1.06 23.35
CA THR A 237 -0.80 -0.13 23.12
C THR A 237 0.16 -0.35 24.28
N GLU A 238 0.83 0.69 24.76
CA GLU A 238 1.72 0.63 25.92
C GLU A 238 0.97 0.21 27.19
N ALA A 239 -0.24 0.78 27.42
CA ALA A 239 -1.10 0.38 28.54
C ALA A 239 -1.52 -1.09 28.45
N LEU A 240 -1.90 -1.58 27.26
CA LEU A 240 -2.26 -2.98 27.04
C LEU A 240 -1.08 -3.93 27.32
N VAL A 241 0.11 -3.58 26.88
CA VAL A 241 1.34 -4.35 27.14
C VAL A 241 1.61 -4.44 28.63
N ALA A 242 1.45 -3.34 29.37
CA ALA A 242 1.62 -3.32 30.81
C ALA A 242 0.53 -4.10 31.55
N GLU A 243 -0.75 -3.94 31.16
CA GLU A 243 -1.90 -4.66 31.72
C GLU A 243 -1.71 -6.20 31.65
N LEU A 244 -1.18 -6.67 30.53
CA LEU A 244 -0.96 -8.10 30.28
C LEU A 244 0.39 -8.61 30.81
N GLY A 245 1.20 -7.78 31.48
CA GLY A 245 2.51 -8.15 32.01
C GLY A 245 3.54 -8.49 30.91
N LEU A 246 3.42 -7.90 29.72
CA LEU A 246 4.24 -8.22 28.55
C LEU A 246 5.42 -7.28 28.32
N THR A 247 5.67 -6.32 29.23
CA THR A 247 6.69 -5.27 29.07
C THR A 247 8.09 -5.81 28.74
N GLY A 248 8.46 -6.99 29.25
CA GLY A 248 9.75 -7.64 28.92
C GLY A 248 9.75 -8.43 27.61
N ARG A 249 8.60 -8.61 26.94
CA ARG A 249 8.45 -9.42 25.72
C ARG A 249 7.97 -8.65 24.49
N VAL A 250 7.39 -7.47 24.66
CA VAL A 250 6.94 -6.62 23.56
C VAL A 250 7.85 -5.40 23.47
N GLU A 251 8.60 -5.35 22.38
CA GLU A 251 9.49 -4.24 22.04
C GLU A 251 8.76 -3.30 21.09
N LEU A 252 8.51 -2.05 21.50
CA LEU A 252 7.92 -1.02 20.66
C LEU A 252 9.04 -0.12 20.10
N ARG A 253 9.10 -0.03 18.76
CA ARG A 253 9.99 0.87 18.00
C ARG A 253 9.11 1.86 17.21
N PRO A 254 8.56 2.89 17.86
CA PRO A 254 7.72 3.87 17.19
C PRO A 254 8.55 4.75 16.28
N GLY A 255 8.04 5.02 15.07
CA GLY A 255 8.68 5.89 14.10
C GLY A 255 8.74 5.29 12.71
N TYR A 256 9.15 6.10 11.76
CA TYR A 256 9.40 5.65 10.38
C TYR A 256 10.70 4.85 10.34
N VAL A 257 10.67 3.71 9.68
CA VAL A 257 11.85 2.89 9.40
C VAL A 257 12.28 3.16 7.96
N ALA A 258 13.51 3.60 7.78
CA ALA A 258 14.08 3.83 6.44
C ALA A 258 14.25 2.50 5.70
N ALA A 259 14.20 2.54 4.36
CA ALA A 259 14.28 1.32 3.54
C ALA A 259 15.54 0.51 3.81
N GLU A 260 16.66 1.17 4.05
CA GLU A 260 17.95 0.59 4.38
C GLU A 260 17.98 -0.15 5.72
N ASP A 261 17.11 0.23 6.67
CA ASP A 261 17.04 -0.38 8.00
C ASP A 261 16.05 -1.56 8.05
N VAL A 262 15.20 -1.72 7.02
CA VAL A 262 14.17 -2.76 6.98
C VAL A 262 14.75 -4.17 7.10
N PRO A 263 15.83 -4.57 6.39
CA PRO A 263 16.40 -5.91 6.53
C PRO A 263 16.80 -6.26 7.96
N GLY A 264 17.36 -5.31 8.71
CA GLY A 264 17.76 -5.50 10.11
C GLY A 264 16.59 -5.83 11.06
N LEU A 265 15.34 -5.50 10.69
CA LEU A 265 14.17 -5.90 11.48
C LEU A 265 13.89 -7.41 11.38
N PHE A 266 14.36 -8.06 10.31
CA PHE A 266 14.08 -9.46 10.00
C PHE A 266 15.16 -10.44 10.44
N GLU A 267 16.34 -9.96 10.85
CA GLU A 267 17.50 -10.81 11.18
C GLU A 267 17.24 -11.83 12.28
N ASP A 268 16.42 -11.50 13.27
CA ASP A 268 16.17 -12.31 14.47
C ASP A 268 14.68 -12.56 14.73
N VAL A 269 13.86 -12.59 13.68
CA VAL A 269 12.42 -12.89 13.79
C VAL A 269 12.06 -14.15 13.02
N ASP A 270 11.07 -14.89 13.52
CA ASP A 270 10.66 -16.17 12.94
C ASP A 270 9.55 -15.99 11.88
N ALA A 271 8.68 -14.99 12.06
CA ALA A 271 7.61 -14.67 11.14
C ALA A 271 7.21 -13.19 11.21
N LEU A 272 6.70 -12.67 10.09
CA LEU A 272 5.96 -11.42 10.03
C LEU A 272 4.48 -11.69 10.31
N VAL A 273 3.86 -10.93 11.22
CA VAL A 273 2.44 -11.12 11.58
C VAL A 273 1.60 -9.93 11.13
N LEU A 274 0.55 -10.20 10.38
CA LEU A 274 -0.37 -9.24 9.79
C LEU A 274 -1.81 -9.53 10.27
N PRO A 275 -2.16 -9.19 11.52
CA PRO A 275 -3.41 -9.59 12.16
C PRO A 275 -4.57 -8.65 11.84
N TYR A 276 -4.70 -8.25 10.58
CA TYR A 276 -5.60 -7.21 10.15
C TYR A 276 -7.08 -7.58 10.35
N ARG A 277 -7.86 -6.63 10.85
CA ARG A 277 -9.33 -6.73 10.95
C ARG A 277 -10.03 -6.33 9.67
N GLY A 278 -9.37 -5.53 8.85
CA GLY A 278 -9.86 -5.02 7.58
C GLY A 278 -8.70 -4.55 6.72
N GLY A 279 -8.93 -4.45 5.42
CA GLY A 279 -7.91 -4.03 4.47
C GLY A 279 -8.26 -4.45 3.06
N THR A 280 -7.61 -3.84 2.05
CA THR A 280 -7.81 -4.20 0.64
C THR A 280 -6.65 -4.99 0.09
N ALA A 281 -5.44 -4.49 0.29
CA ALA A 281 -4.19 -5.11 -0.15
C ALA A 281 -3.06 -4.66 0.78
N SER A 282 -1.99 -5.44 0.85
CA SER A 282 -0.79 -5.08 1.61
C SER A 282 0.46 -5.61 0.92
N GLN A 283 1.48 -4.77 0.82
CA GLN A 283 2.80 -5.16 0.31
C GLN A 283 3.61 -5.96 1.33
N GLN A 284 3.13 -6.03 2.58
CA GLN A 284 3.87 -6.64 3.68
C GLN A 284 4.06 -8.16 3.52
N VAL A 285 3.13 -8.87 2.84
CA VAL A 285 3.30 -10.29 2.55
C VAL A 285 4.53 -10.50 1.65
N TRP A 286 4.59 -9.73 0.56
CA TRP A 286 5.73 -9.77 -0.36
C TRP A 286 7.04 -9.43 0.34
N LEU A 287 7.01 -8.44 1.24
CA LEU A 287 8.17 -8.05 2.03
C LEU A 287 8.64 -9.19 2.94
N GLY A 288 7.73 -9.86 3.65
CA GLY A 288 8.08 -11.02 4.49
C GLY A 288 8.74 -12.12 3.67
N HIS A 289 8.17 -12.46 2.50
CA HIS A 289 8.71 -13.47 1.61
C HIS A 289 10.07 -13.06 1.01
N GLU A 290 10.28 -11.79 0.66
CA GLU A 290 11.56 -11.28 0.17
C GLU A 290 12.65 -11.34 1.24
N GLN A 291 12.27 -11.16 2.51
CA GLN A 291 13.18 -11.29 3.66
C GLN A 291 13.33 -12.75 4.15
N GLY A 292 12.78 -13.73 3.42
CA GLY A 292 12.90 -15.15 3.72
C GLY A 292 12.17 -15.60 4.98
N VAL A 293 11.15 -14.86 5.44
CA VAL A 293 10.37 -15.24 6.63
C VAL A 293 8.92 -15.58 6.28
N PRO A 294 8.33 -16.60 6.92
CA PRO A 294 6.92 -16.93 6.79
C PRO A 294 6.03 -15.76 7.23
N VAL A 295 4.83 -15.68 6.64
CA VAL A 295 3.85 -14.67 6.99
C VAL A 295 2.65 -15.30 7.69
N ILE A 296 2.31 -14.80 8.88
CA ILE A 296 1.08 -15.15 9.58
C ILE A 296 0.10 -14.01 9.35
N ALA A 297 -0.97 -14.26 8.59
CA ALA A 297 -1.91 -13.22 8.18
C ALA A 297 -3.35 -13.62 8.52
N THR A 298 -4.25 -12.65 8.44
CA THR A 298 -5.70 -12.90 8.52
C THR A 298 -6.32 -12.93 7.11
N ARG A 299 -7.47 -13.63 6.98
CA ARG A 299 -8.24 -13.75 5.73
C ARG A 299 -9.01 -12.46 5.41
N VAL A 300 -8.28 -11.38 5.11
CA VAL A 300 -8.84 -10.05 4.84
C VAL A 300 -8.42 -9.52 3.48
N GLY A 301 -9.37 -9.06 2.68
CA GLY A 301 -9.11 -8.51 1.36
C GLY A 301 -8.32 -9.48 0.49
N THR A 302 -7.25 -8.99 -0.14
CA THR A 302 -6.31 -9.83 -0.91
C THR A 302 -5.11 -10.31 -0.06
N LEU A 303 -5.10 -10.04 1.24
CA LEU A 303 -3.98 -10.40 2.11
C LEU A 303 -3.80 -11.93 2.20
N GLY A 304 -4.93 -12.64 2.37
CA GLY A 304 -4.93 -14.11 2.41
C GLY A 304 -4.61 -14.77 1.07
N ASP A 305 -4.83 -14.09 -0.06
CA ASP A 305 -4.56 -14.64 -1.40
C ASP A 305 -3.06 -14.76 -1.70
N HIS A 306 -2.22 -14.06 -0.92
CA HIS A 306 -0.77 -14.01 -1.09
C HIS A 306 -0.01 -14.92 -0.10
N VAL A 307 -0.73 -15.62 0.77
CA VAL A 307 -0.18 -16.60 1.71
C VAL A 307 -0.74 -17.98 1.39
N THR A 308 0.12 -18.92 1.10
CA THR A 308 -0.27 -20.33 0.92
C THR A 308 -0.27 -21.02 2.27
N ASP A 309 -1.47 -21.14 2.87
CA ASP A 309 -1.64 -21.68 4.23
C ASP A 309 -0.94 -23.06 4.40
N GLY A 310 -0.08 -23.15 5.38
CA GLY A 310 0.71 -24.34 5.64
C GLY A 310 1.92 -24.55 4.71
N VAL A 311 2.27 -23.61 3.83
CA VAL A 311 3.44 -23.70 2.94
C VAL A 311 4.44 -22.57 3.24
N ASP A 312 4.07 -21.33 3.01
CA ASP A 312 4.90 -20.15 3.21
C ASP A 312 4.40 -19.22 4.33
N GLY A 313 3.35 -19.67 5.02
CA GLY A 313 2.73 -18.93 6.12
C GLY A 313 1.50 -19.67 6.68
N LEU A 314 0.78 -18.97 7.54
CA LEU A 314 -0.46 -19.47 8.16
C LEU A 314 -1.53 -18.38 8.13
N LEU A 315 -2.80 -18.80 8.09
CA LEU A 315 -3.95 -17.91 8.01
C LEU A 315 -4.86 -18.05 9.25
N ALA A 316 -5.21 -16.90 9.85
CA ALA A 316 -6.13 -16.76 10.97
C ALA A 316 -7.42 -16.02 10.57
N GLU A 317 -8.46 -16.13 11.39
CA GLU A 317 -9.69 -15.39 11.21
C GLU A 317 -9.56 -13.92 11.67
N PRO A 318 -10.10 -12.95 10.91
CA PRO A 318 -9.98 -11.53 11.22
C PRO A 318 -10.58 -11.17 12.59
N GLY A 319 -9.82 -10.42 13.41
CA GLY A 319 -10.28 -9.91 14.70
C GLY A 319 -10.43 -10.96 15.81
N SER A 320 -10.14 -12.23 15.54
CA SER A 320 -10.23 -13.32 16.51
C SER A 320 -8.89 -13.53 17.22
N VAL A 321 -8.85 -13.22 18.51
CA VAL A 321 -7.70 -13.51 19.38
C VAL A 321 -7.47 -15.01 19.50
N GLU A 322 -8.56 -15.79 19.58
CA GLU A 322 -8.49 -17.24 19.73
C GLU A 322 -7.90 -17.90 18.48
N SER A 323 -8.46 -17.59 17.30
CA SER A 323 -7.93 -18.13 16.04
C SER A 323 -6.46 -17.76 15.83
N LEU A 324 -6.06 -16.53 16.15
CA LEU A 324 -4.66 -16.13 16.04
C LEU A 324 -3.78 -16.86 17.04
N ARG A 325 -4.27 -17.12 18.28
CA ARG A 325 -3.55 -17.90 19.30
C ARG A 325 -3.32 -19.34 18.83
N GLU A 326 -4.33 -19.99 18.28
CA GLU A 326 -4.23 -21.34 17.71
C GLU A 326 -3.21 -21.40 16.57
N VAL A 327 -3.26 -20.43 15.66
CA VAL A 327 -2.31 -20.32 14.54
C VAL A 327 -0.89 -20.09 15.02
N LEU A 328 -0.68 -19.23 16.02
CA LEU A 328 0.65 -19.00 16.62
C LEU A 328 1.16 -20.23 17.38
N ALA A 329 0.29 -20.96 18.06
CA ALA A 329 0.65 -22.24 18.70
C ALA A 329 1.06 -23.30 17.66
N ARG A 330 0.30 -23.41 16.54
CA ARG A 330 0.65 -24.28 15.41
C ARG A 330 1.99 -23.86 14.80
N PHE A 331 2.23 -22.55 14.60
CA PHE A 331 3.49 -22.04 14.04
C PHE A 331 4.71 -22.47 14.89
N TYR A 332 4.59 -22.44 16.23
CA TYR A 332 5.68 -22.83 17.13
C TYR A 332 5.68 -24.32 17.53
N ALA A 333 4.90 -25.16 16.86
CA ALA A 333 5.03 -26.61 16.99
C ALA A 333 6.42 -27.07 16.49
N PRO A 334 6.98 -28.17 17.03
CA PRO A 334 8.32 -28.63 16.65
C PRO A 334 8.49 -28.83 15.16
N GLY A 335 9.49 -28.16 14.56
CA GLY A 335 9.83 -28.22 13.14
C GLY A 335 8.97 -27.36 12.20
N GLU A 336 7.88 -26.76 12.68
CA GLU A 336 7.00 -25.94 11.84
C GLU A 336 7.62 -24.63 11.37
N PRO A 337 8.33 -23.83 12.20
CA PRO A 337 8.97 -22.61 11.75
C PRO A 337 9.95 -22.84 10.60
N GLU A 338 10.78 -23.89 10.71
CA GLU A 338 11.76 -24.27 9.71
C GLU A 338 11.08 -24.77 8.44
N ARG A 339 10.02 -25.60 8.57
CA ARG A 339 9.27 -26.13 7.44
C ARG A 339 8.59 -25.03 6.64
N LEU A 340 7.92 -24.09 7.32
CA LEU A 340 7.27 -22.94 6.66
C LEU A 340 8.29 -22.00 6.02
N ARG A 341 9.44 -21.77 6.69
CA ARG A 341 10.53 -20.96 6.12
C ARG A 341 11.08 -21.58 4.84
N ALA A 342 11.24 -22.90 4.79
CA ALA A 342 11.68 -23.60 3.58
C ALA A 342 10.68 -23.47 2.41
N GLY A 343 9.40 -23.22 2.70
CA GLY A 343 8.36 -22.96 1.71
C GLY A 343 8.34 -21.54 1.17
N VAL A 344 9.00 -20.58 1.85
CA VAL A 344 9.02 -19.18 1.43
C VAL A 344 9.78 -19.00 0.12
N LYS A 345 9.17 -18.27 -0.81
CA LYS A 345 9.79 -17.90 -2.07
C LYS A 345 9.58 -16.41 -2.32
N ALA A 346 10.66 -15.72 -2.65
CA ALA A 346 10.58 -14.34 -3.13
C ALA A 346 9.76 -14.29 -4.43
N VAL A 347 8.95 -13.25 -4.57
CA VAL A 347 8.10 -13.06 -5.76
C VAL A 347 8.89 -12.39 -6.88
N ASP A 348 8.74 -12.89 -8.12
CA ASP A 348 9.13 -12.12 -9.30
C ASP A 348 8.08 -11.04 -9.58
N PRO A 349 8.41 -9.74 -9.44
CA PRO A 349 7.44 -8.66 -9.67
C PRO A 349 7.14 -8.44 -11.16
N GLY A 350 7.97 -8.96 -12.07
CA GLY A 350 7.88 -8.70 -13.51
C GLY A 350 6.52 -9.02 -14.11
N PRO A 351 6.01 -10.26 -14.01
CA PRO A 351 4.70 -10.64 -14.55
C PRO A 351 3.54 -9.81 -13.97
N TYR A 352 3.59 -9.50 -12.68
CA TYR A 352 2.56 -8.68 -12.02
C TYR A 352 2.50 -7.27 -12.60
N TRP A 353 3.68 -6.64 -12.78
CA TRP A 353 3.75 -5.31 -13.37
C TRP A 353 3.37 -5.30 -14.84
N ALA A 354 3.71 -6.31 -15.61
CA ALA A 354 3.30 -6.43 -17.01
C ALA A 354 1.76 -6.46 -17.13
N ALA A 355 1.11 -7.32 -16.36
CA ALA A 355 -0.36 -7.41 -16.33
C ALA A 355 -1.00 -6.11 -15.79
N TYR A 356 -0.37 -5.46 -14.81
CA TYR A 356 -0.87 -4.21 -14.24
C TYR A 356 -0.82 -3.04 -15.23
N VAL A 357 0.28 -2.90 -15.96
CA VAL A 357 0.45 -1.88 -17.01
C VAL A 357 -0.56 -2.12 -18.15
N GLU A 358 -0.73 -3.37 -18.59
CA GLU A 358 -1.72 -3.73 -19.61
C GLU A 358 -3.15 -3.37 -19.16
N ALA A 359 -3.53 -3.73 -17.94
CA ALA A 359 -4.84 -3.39 -17.39
C ALA A 359 -5.08 -1.89 -17.29
N LEU A 360 -4.05 -1.10 -16.90
CA LEU A 360 -4.14 0.35 -16.84
C LEU A 360 -4.32 0.98 -18.22
N VAL A 361 -3.56 0.53 -19.21
CA VAL A 361 -3.67 1.03 -20.60
C VAL A 361 -5.01 0.64 -21.21
N SER A 362 -5.47 -0.60 -20.98
CA SER A 362 -6.79 -1.07 -21.42
C SER A 362 -7.94 -0.30 -20.78
N ALA A 363 -7.84 0.06 -19.49
CA ALA A 363 -8.84 0.88 -18.82
C ALA A 363 -9.01 2.28 -19.47
N ALA A 364 -7.95 2.77 -20.12
CA ALA A 364 -8.02 4.01 -20.90
C ALA A 364 -8.71 3.82 -22.25
N SER A 365 -8.69 2.61 -22.82
CA SER A 365 -9.22 2.32 -24.17
C SER A 365 -10.69 1.87 -24.17
N SER A 366 -11.22 1.40 -23.05
CA SER A 366 -12.53 0.75 -22.90
C SER A 366 -13.77 1.67 -23.12
N GLY A 367 -13.62 2.83 -23.67
CA GLY A 367 -14.71 3.80 -23.94
C GLY A 367 -15.05 4.00 -25.42
N GLU A 368 -14.53 3.18 -26.34
CA GLU A 368 -14.75 3.31 -27.78
C GLU A 368 -15.74 2.26 -28.34
N ALA A 369 -16.57 1.63 -27.50
CA ALA A 369 -17.60 0.68 -27.93
C ALA A 369 -19.01 1.28 -27.80
#